data_e710631697126d21ff3f47c3c4bd9e60
#
_entry.id   e710631697126d21ff3f47c3c4bd9e60
#
_cell.length_a   1.000
_cell.length_b   1.000
_cell.length_c   1.000
_cell.angle_alpha   90.00
_cell.angle_beta   90.00
_cell.angle_gamma   90.00
#
_symmetry.space_group_name_H-M   'P 1'
#
loop_
_entity.id
_entity.type
_entity.pdbx_description
1 polymer ?
#
loop_
_entity_poly.entity_id
_entity_poly.type
_entity_poly.pdbx_seq_one_letter_code
_entity_poly.pdbx_strand_id
1 'polypeptide(L)'
;MKNTTSAASARCEQPSKKLFGCSCHASRRGFLAGAAAFAATAVVPEIRSMALAAPAKLIDTHHHFYPPAYQKAWAAWEDAHKIPHLGVQLAWSRDNAFEAMDKTGITTGVLSLPSTPGVWFDAGAAKAHDMARLCCEFAAEMVRDRPGRYGLFAPLSMLDIDATLKEIEYAFDTLKADGINLQTNYGDKWLGDPLYKPVMDELNRRKAVVFVHPLVASCCANLSVGAFPAVIEVPHDTTRTIVSLLLSGSFARQRDIRWIFSHGGGTIPFLAGRIEAFYDTKARSSGGFAPDGIEAEFRRLYYDTANATHPAAMAALQKLVPMSQLTYGTDYPYFALNQIDNLRQLGLPQSDLDAIASGNAERLLPRLKA
;
A
#
# COMPACT_ATOMS: atom_id res chain seq x y z
N MET A 1 55.01 -10.73 44.37
CA MET A 1 55.93 -10.18 43.38
C MET A 1 55.17 -9.20 42.52
N LYS A 2 55.55 -7.96 42.57
CA LYS A 2 54.99 -6.82 41.83
C LYS A 2 55.33 -6.91 40.35
N ASN A 3 54.42 -6.54 39.44
CA ASN A 3 54.81 -5.70 38.33
C ASN A 3 53.57 -4.95 37.76
N THR A 4 53.64 -3.68 37.91
CA THR A 4 52.84 -2.62 37.29
C THR A 4 53.39 -2.37 35.90
N THR A 5 52.50 -2.26 34.88
CA THR A 5 52.83 -1.51 33.66
C THR A 5 51.64 -0.62 33.26
N SER A 6 51.94 0.65 33.35
CA SER A 6 51.20 1.81 32.84
C SER A 6 51.05 1.73 31.31
N ALA A 7 49.85 1.98 30.78
CA ALA A 7 49.66 2.28 29.38
C ALA A 7 49.17 3.72 29.17
N ALA A 8 49.97 4.47 28.49
CA ALA A 8 49.77 5.87 28.16
C ALA A 8 48.64 6.09 27.19
N SER A 9 47.82 7.11 27.45
CA SER A 9 46.83 7.66 26.57
C SER A 9 47.47 8.40 25.39
N ALA A 10 47.31 7.91 24.19
CA ALA A 10 47.64 8.67 22.98
C ALA A 10 46.41 9.46 22.56
N ARG A 11 46.52 10.81 22.67
CA ARG A 11 45.57 11.75 22.05
C ARG A 11 45.88 11.81 20.55
N CYS A 12 44.87 11.55 19.76
CA CYS A 12 44.93 11.74 18.32
C CYS A 12 44.56 13.19 18.03
N GLU A 13 45.56 14.02 17.68
CA GLU A 13 45.36 15.39 17.16
C GLU A 13 44.92 15.29 15.69
N GLN A 14 43.80 15.95 15.36
CA GLN A 14 43.35 16.11 13.99
C GLN A 14 44.10 17.22 13.30
N PRO A 15 44.62 17.06 12.08
CA PRO A 15 45.15 18.16 11.31
C PRO A 15 44.02 18.92 10.58
N SER A 16 43.92 20.23 10.89
CA SER A 16 43.11 21.17 10.13
C SER A 16 43.68 21.34 8.73
N LYS A 17 42.94 20.92 7.69
CA LYS A 17 43.21 21.36 6.32
C LYS A 17 42.19 22.37 5.86
N LYS A 18 42.61 23.66 5.86
CA LYS A 18 42.01 24.72 5.05
C LYS A 18 42.30 24.38 3.59
N LEU A 19 41.28 24.23 2.77
CA LEU A 19 41.39 24.22 1.31
C LEU A 19 40.32 25.15 0.73
N PHE A 20 40.82 26.04 -0.14
CA PHE A 20 40.16 27.00 -1.02
C PHE A 20 39.58 28.27 -0.40
N GLY A 21 40.50 29.25 -0.25
CA GLY A 21 40.18 30.66 -0.36
C GLY A 21 40.27 31.06 -1.85
N CYS A 22 39.16 31.37 -2.48
CA CYS A 22 39.12 32.14 -3.73
C CYS A 22 38.52 33.49 -3.42
N SER A 23 39.36 34.49 -3.26
CA SER A 23 38.98 35.88 -3.12
C SER A 23 38.83 36.51 -4.50
N CYS A 24 37.60 36.53 -5.03
CA CYS A 24 37.25 37.40 -6.15
C CYS A 24 36.50 38.61 -5.61
N HIS A 25 37.19 39.70 -5.38
CA HIS A 25 36.61 41.01 -5.14
C HIS A 25 36.04 41.54 -6.46
N ALA A 26 34.77 41.33 -6.73
CA ALA A 26 34.02 42.12 -7.72
C ALA A 26 33.52 43.40 -7.06
N SER A 27 34.04 44.55 -7.48
CA SER A 27 33.64 45.86 -6.96
C SER A 27 32.21 46.18 -7.37
N ARG A 28 31.42 46.72 -6.44
CA ARG A 28 30.00 47.12 -6.64
C ARG A 28 29.77 48.15 -7.75
N ARG A 29 30.83 48.74 -8.34
CA ARG A 29 30.73 49.71 -9.43
C ARG A 29 30.78 49.09 -10.83
N GLY A 30 31.19 47.83 -10.99
CA GLY A 30 31.19 47.13 -12.27
C GLY A 30 29.84 46.48 -12.64
N PHE A 31 28.93 46.35 -11.68
CA PHE A 31 27.64 45.69 -11.88
C PHE A 31 26.53 46.59 -12.46
N LEU A 32 26.71 47.91 -12.40
CA LEU A 32 25.69 48.86 -12.88
C LEU A 32 25.93 49.43 -14.29
N ALA A 33 27.02 49.07 -14.95
CA ALA A 33 27.32 49.55 -16.30
C ALA A 33 27.03 48.54 -17.41
N GLY A 34 26.60 47.30 -17.09
CA GLY A 34 26.29 46.25 -18.05
C GLY A 34 24.77 46.01 -18.33
N ALA A 35 23.89 46.80 -17.73
CA ALA A 35 22.45 46.55 -17.80
C ALA A 35 21.66 47.37 -18.86
N ALA A 36 22.36 48.00 -19.81
CA ALA A 36 21.71 48.82 -20.82
C ALA A 36 22.16 48.44 -22.22
N ALA A 37 21.89 47.23 -22.73
CA ALA A 37 21.77 46.90 -24.14
C ALA A 37 21.59 45.38 -24.31
N PHE A 38 20.38 44.85 -24.07
CA PHE A 38 19.83 43.66 -24.73
C PHE A 38 18.34 43.58 -24.38
N ALA A 39 17.56 44.51 -24.88
CA ALA A 39 16.13 44.31 -25.10
C ALA A 39 15.96 43.52 -26.37
N ALA A 40 16.46 42.29 -26.43
CA ALA A 40 16.01 41.31 -27.39
C ALA A 40 14.71 40.74 -26.81
N THR A 41 13.59 40.99 -27.48
CA THR A 41 12.30 40.39 -27.26
C THR A 41 12.44 38.86 -27.44
N ALA A 42 12.93 38.18 -26.39
CA ALA A 42 12.70 36.76 -26.27
C ALA A 42 11.22 36.62 -25.97
N VAL A 43 10.43 36.30 -26.99
CA VAL A 43 9.13 35.67 -26.84
C VAL A 43 9.45 34.33 -26.15
N VAL A 44 9.51 34.32 -24.83
CA VAL A 44 9.43 33.10 -24.07
C VAL A 44 8.02 32.61 -24.32
N PRO A 45 7.80 31.47 -25.01
CA PRO A 45 6.47 30.92 -25.06
C PRO A 45 6.07 30.71 -23.58
N GLU A 46 5.02 31.40 -23.14
CA GLU A 46 4.34 31.03 -21.90
C GLU A 46 4.02 29.54 -22.06
N ILE A 47 4.83 28.69 -21.43
CA ILE A 47 4.42 27.33 -21.12
C ILE A 47 3.29 27.55 -20.13
N ARG A 48 2.07 27.78 -20.63
CA ARG A 48 0.86 27.61 -19.82
C ARG A 48 0.96 26.20 -19.29
N SER A 49 1.37 26.09 -18.04
CA SER A 49 1.11 24.90 -17.27
C SER A 49 -0.40 24.69 -17.40
N MET A 50 -0.80 23.82 -18.31
CA MET A 50 -2.19 23.37 -18.36
C MET A 50 -2.39 22.66 -17.03
N ALA A 51 -3.01 23.36 -16.08
CA ALA A 51 -3.43 22.75 -14.84
C ALA A 51 -4.28 21.53 -15.22
N LEU A 52 -3.80 20.34 -14.88
CA LEU A 52 -4.54 19.11 -15.13
C LEU A 52 -5.93 19.25 -14.50
N ALA A 53 -6.97 18.93 -15.27
CA ALA A 53 -8.32 18.93 -14.76
C ALA A 53 -8.45 17.94 -13.60
N ALA A 54 -9.30 18.28 -12.61
CA ALA A 54 -9.65 17.30 -11.58
C ALA A 54 -10.33 16.11 -12.24
N PRO A 55 -10.00 14.85 -11.86
CA PRO A 55 -10.74 13.69 -12.32
C PRO A 55 -12.23 13.86 -12.01
N ALA A 56 -13.09 13.47 -12.95
CA ALA A 56 -14.53 13.56 -12.77
C ALA A 56 -15.06 12.60 -11.70
N LYS A 57 -14.33 11.53 -11.44
CA LYS A 57 -14.65 10.48 -10.45
C LYS A 57 -13.38 10.05 -9.75
N LEU A 58 -13.46 9.80 -8.44
CA LEU A 58 -12.34 9.36 -7.63
C LEU A 58 -12.78 8.15 -6.81
N ILE A 59 -12.23 6.98 -7.13
CA ILE A 59 -12.51 5.71 -6.42
C ILE A 59 -11.30 5.34 -5.59
N ASP A 60 -11.46 5.41 -4.27
CA ASP A 60 -10.45 5.04 -3.29
C ASP A 60 -10.53 3.54 -3.00
N THR A 61 -9.59 2.75 -3.50
CA THR A 61 -9.53 1.29 -3.28
C THR A 61 -8.84 0.88 -1.98
N HIS A 62 -8.40 1.86 -1.17
CA HIS A 62 -7.71 1.64 0.09
C HIS A 62 -8.31 2.54 1.17
N HIS A 63 -9.54 2.20 1.60
CA HIS A 63 -10.34 3.01 2.50
C HIS A 63 -10.82 2.16 3.70
N HIS A 64 -10.32 2.46 4.88
CA HIS A 64 -10.59 1.66 6.06
C HIS A 64 -11.86 2.08 6.79
N PHE A 65 -12.45 1.12 7.50
CA PHE A 65 -13.62 1.31 8.33
C PHE A 65 -13.48 0.59 9.68
N TYR A 66 -14.18 1.08 10.68
CA TYR A 66 -14.05 0.61 12.06
C TYR A 66 -15.41 0.46 12.72
N PRO A 67 -16.08 -0.72 12.65
CA PRO A 67 -17.29 -0.96 13.40
C PRO A 67 -17.10 -0.71 14.90
N PRO A 68 -18.07 -0.14 15.63
CA PRO A 68 -17.90 0.17 17.05
C PRO A 68 -17.51 -1.02 17.93
N ALA A 69 -18.05 -2.22 17.63
CA ALA A 69 -17.69 -3.43 18.36
C ALA A 69 -16.23 -3.84 18.10
N TYR A 70 -15.77 -3.63 16.87
CA TYR A 70 -14.38 -3.87 16.47
C TYR A 70 -13.43 -2.87 17.13
N GLN A 71 -13.76 -1.56 17.12
CA GLN A 71 -12.98 -0.53 17.83
C GLN A 71 -12.81 -0.88 19.31
N LYS A 72 -13.91 -1.30 19.96
CA LYS A 72 -13.90 -1.69 21.38
C LYS A 72 -13.01 -2.91 21.63
N ALA A 73 -13.11 -3.94 20.79
CA ALA A 73 -12.31 -5.15 20.92
C ALA A 73 -10.82 -4.86 20.68
N TRP A 74 -10.51 -4.04 19.70
CA TRP A 74 -9.15 -3.62 19.40
C TRP A 74 -8.54 -2.79 20.53
N ALA A 75 -9.24 -1.75 21.00
CA ALA A 75 -8.75 -0.93 22.12
C ALA A 75 -8.46 -1.80 23.37
N ALA A 76 -9.35 -2.74 23.69
CA ALA A 76 -9.13 -3.67 24.80
C ALA A 76 -7.91 -4.58 24.58
N TRP A 77 -7.64 -5.00 23.35
CA TRP A 77 -6.47 -5.79 23.01
C TRP A 77 -5.18 -4.96 23.14
N GLU A 78 -5.17 -3.72 22.62
CA GLU A 78 -4.03 -2.81 22.77
C GLU A 78 -3.72 -2.51 24.23
N ASP A 79 -4.74 -2.26 25.05
CA ASP A 79 -4.60 -2.06 26.51
C ASP A 79 -3.94 -3.27 27.19
N ALA A 80 -4.40 -4.48 26.87
CA ALA A 80 -3.85 -5.71 27.41
C ALA A 80 -2.39 -5.94 27.04
N HIS A 81 -1.96 -5.46 25.86
CA HIS A 81 -0.61 -5.57 25.34
C HIS A 81 0.25 -4.31 25.59
N LYS A 82 -0.31 -3.28 26.25
CA LYS A 82 0.35 -2.00 26.53
C LYS A 82 0.82 -1.27 25.26
N ILE A 83 0.03 -1.39 24.20
CA ILE A 83 0.22 -0.71 22.92
C ILE A 83 -0.56 0.61 22.96
N PRO A 84 0.06 1.76 22.64
CA PRO A 84 -0.65 3.03 22.59
C PRO A 84 -1.72 3.05 21.48
N HIS A 85 -2.91 3.56 21.79
CA HIS A 85 -3.97 3.73 20.81
C HIS A 85 -3.62 4.77 19.75
N LEU A 86 -3.96 4.50 18.49
CA LEU A 86 -3.96 5.50 17.43
C LEU A 86 -5.32 6.24 17.44
N GLY A 87 -5.30 7.51 17.82
CA GLY A 87 -6.52 8.31 17.98
C GLY A 87 -7.42 8.36 16.74
N VAL A 88 -6.85 8.28 15.54
CA VAL A 88 -7.60 8.28 14.27
C VAL A 88 -8.54 7.09 14.12
N GLN A 89 -8.19 5.94 14.67
CA GLN A 89 -9.01 4.73 14.63
C GLN A 89 -10.19 4.84 15.58
N LEU A 90 -9.95 5.35 16.79
CA LEU A 90 -11.00 5.55 17.80
C LEU A 90 -11.95 6.69 17.44
N ALA A 91 -11.47 7.70 16.71
CA ALA A 91 -12.27 8.82 16.23
C ALA A 91 -13.11 8.49 14.99
N TRP A 92 -12.89 7.33 14.36
CA TRP A 92 -13.63 6.96 13.16
C TRP A 92 -15.10 6.75 13.43
N SER A 93 -15.95 7.29 12.57
CA SER A 93 -17.39 7.02 12.53
C SER A 93 -17.86 7.04 11.07
N ARG A 94 -19.06 6.48 10.80
CA ARG A 94 -19.67 6.52 9.46
C ARG A 94 -19.79 7.94 8.93
N ASP A 95 -20.22 8.87 9.79
CA ASP A 95 -20.44 10.28 9.39
C ASP A 95 -19.11 10.98 9.12
N ASN A 96 -18.11 10.81 10.02
CA ASN A 96 -16.78 11.39 9.81
C ASN A 96 -16.13 10.89 8.52
N ALA A 97 -16.25 9.59 8.23
CA ALA A 97 -15.71 9.01 7.00
C ALA A 97 -16.42 9.59 5.75
N PHE A 98 -17.73 9.68 5.79
CA PHE A 98 -18.51 10.24 4.70
C PHE A 98 -18.19 11.73 4.45
N GLU A 99 -18.14 12.52 5.53
CA GLU A 99 -17.78 13.94 5.44
C GLU A 99 -16.36 14.14 4.90
N ALA A 100 -15.42 13.29 5.31
CA ALA A 100 -14.05 13.33 4.83
C ALA A 100 -13.96 13.03 3.32
N MET A 101 -14.72 12.06 2.83
CA MET A 101 -14.84 11.77 1.40
C MET A 101 -15.41 12.97 0.62
N ASP A 102 -16.48 13.58 1.11
CA ASP A 102 -17.11 14.72 0.46
C ASP A 102 -16.16 15.92 0.38
N LYS A 103 -15.45 16.22 1.45
CA LYS A 103 -14.46 17.32 1.50
C LYS A 103 -13.30 17.15 0.51
N THR A 104 -12.97 15.91 0.16
CA THR A 104 -11.81 15.59 -0.69
C THR A 104 -12.19 15.13 -2.10
N GLY A 105 -13.48 15.10 -2.42
CA GLY A 105 -13.99 14.71 -3.74
C GLY A 105 -13.91 13.20 -4.01
N ILE A 106 -13.70 12.36 -2.98
CA ILE A 106 -13.78 10.91 -3.15
C ILE A 106 -15.23 10.52 -3.37
N THR A 107 -15.53 10.04 -4.57
CA THR A 107 -16.88 9.63 -4.95
C THR A 107 -17.26 8.29 -4.36
N THR A 108 -16.31 7.35 -4.30
CA THR A 108 -16.51 6.00 -3.80
C THR A 108 -15.30 5.54 -2.98
N GLY A 109 -15.51 5.08 -1.75
CA GLY A 109 -14.50 4.39 -0.94
C GLY A 109 -14.78 2.89 -0.90
N VAL A 110 -13.78 2.06 -1.24
CA VAL A 110 -13.92 0.60 -1.11
C VAL A 110 -13.48 0.18 0.27
N LEU A 111 -14.44 -0.20 1.09
CA LEU A 111 -14.24 -0.50 2.50
C LEU A 111 -13.38 -1.74 2.69
N SER A 112 -12.35 -1.62 3.52
CA SER A 112 -11.45 -2.72 3.91
C SER A 112 -11.03 -2.57 5.36
N LEU A 113 -10.63 -3.64 6.02
CA LEU A 113 -10.04 -3.54 7.35
C LEU A 113 -8.52 -3.32 7.25
N PRO A 114 -7.96 -2.49 8.13
CA PRO A 114 -6.51 -2.34 8.27
C PRO A 114 -5.90 -3.54 8.98
N SER A 115 -4.59 -3.44 9.23
CA SER A 115 -3.89 -4.40 10.07
C SER A 115 -4.41 -4.35 11.50
N THR A 116 -4.87 -5.49 11.99
CA THR A 116 -5.33 -5.64 13.36
C THR A 116 -4.92 -6.98 13.91
N PRO A 117 -3.70 -7.08 14.39
CA PRO A 117 -3.14 -8.36 14.74
C PRO A 117 -3.92 -9.07 15.86
N GLY A 118 -4.16 -8.46 16.97
CA GLY A 118 -4.59 -9.18 18.17
C GLY A 118 -6.02 -9.67 18.17
N VAL A 119 -6.93 -8.87 17.64
CA VAL A 119 -8.37 -9.22 17.66
C VAL A 119 -8.65 -10.46 16.81
N TRP A 120 -7.87 -10.67 15.74
CA TRP A 120 -8.02 -11.83 14.86
C TRP A 120 -7.36 -13.09 15.41
N PHE A 121 -6.12 -12.97 15.92
CA PHE A 121 -5.24 -14.12 16.12
C PHE A 121 -5.25 -14.61 17.56
N ASP A 122 -5.29 -13.72 18.53
CA ASP A 122 -5.24 -14.09 19.96
C ASP A 122 -6.60 -14.57 20.49
N ALA A 123 -7.68 -14.21 19.81
CA ALA A 123 -9.03 -14.61 20.21
C ALA A 123 -9.37 -16.07 19.86
N GLY A 124 -8.58 -16.74 19.03
CA GLY A 124 -8.84 -18.06 18.46
C GLY A 124 -9.79 -18.04 17.27
N ALA A 125 -9.76 -19.10 16.47
CA ALA A 125 -10.39 -19.14 15.15
C ALA A 125 -11.87 -18.78 15.13
N ALA A 126 -12.68 -19.30 16.08
CA ALA A 126 -14.13 -19.04 16.12
C ALA A 126 -14.42 -17.56 16.35
N LYS A 127 -13.80 -16.93 17.36
CA LYS A 127 -14.02 -15.50 17.64
C LYS A 127 -13.47 -14.59 16.55
N ALA A 128 -12.36 -14.95 15.94
CA ALA A 128 -11.81 -14.22 14.80
C ALA A 128 -12.77 -14.27 13.61
N HIS A 129 -13.38 -15.42 13.36
CA HIS A 129 -14.41 -15.59 12.34
C HIS A 129 -15.66 -14.74 12.64
N ASP A 130 -16.18 -14.80 13.86
CA ASP A 130 -17.34 -14.00 14.28
C ASP A 130 -17.07 -12.49 14.12
N MET A 131 -15.87 -12.04 14.45
CA MET A 131 -15.48 -10.63 14.27
C MET A 131 -15.39 -10.25 12.80
N ALA A 132 -14.83 -11.12 11.96
CA ALA A 132 -14.79 -10.90 10.51
C ALA A 132 -16.20 -10.78 9.94
N ARG A 133 -17.09 -11.68 10.30
CA ARG A 133 -18.50 -11.66 9.92
C ARG A 133 -19.18 -10.36 10.33
N LEU A 134 -19.04 -9.95 11.59
CA LEU A 134 -19.57 -8.68 12.10
C LEU A 134 -19.09 -7.49 11.25
N CYS A 135 -17.81 -7.45 10.93
CA CYS A 135 -17.25 -6.37 10.11
C CYS A 135 -17.81 -6.40 8.67
N CYS A 136 -17.93 -7.58 8.06
CA CYS A 136 -18.51 -7.73 6.73
C CYS A 136 -19.97 -7.25 6.69
N GLU A 137 -20.77 -7.62 7.67
CA GLU A 137 -22.18 -7.22 7.75
C GLU A 137 -22.35 -5.72 7.96
N PHE A 138 -21.54 -5.12 8.85
CA PHE A 138 -21.53 -3.68 9.07
C PHE A 138 -21.15 -2.90 7.79
N ALA A 139 -20.12 -3.35 7.08
CA ALA A 139 -19.72 -2.70 5.83
C ALA A 139 -20.77 -2.89 4.72
N ALA A 140 -21.38 -4.06 4.62
CA ALA A 140 -22.48 -4.29 3.68
C ALA A 140 -23.70 -3.42 3.98
N GLU A 141 -23.97 -3.11 5.25
CA GLU A 141 -24.99 -2.13 5.64
C GLU A 141 -24.62 -0.73 5.12
N MET A 142 -23.38 -0.26 5.33
CA MET A 142 -22.91 1.04 4.80
C MET A 142 -23.08 1.13 3.29
N VAL A 143 -22.77 0.04 2.56
CA VAL A 143 -22.96 -0.02 1.09
C VAL A 143 -24.43 0.10 0.70
N ARG A 144 -25.34 -0.55 1.43
CA ARG A 144 -26.79 -0.46 1.19
C ARG A 144 -27.36 0.92 1.54
N ASP A 145 -26.90 1.52 2.64
CA ASP A 145 -27.39 2.82 3.11
C ASP A 145 -27.01 3.97 2.18
N ARG A 146 -25.87 3.82 1.47
CA ARG A 146 -25.34 4.86 0.57
C ARG A 146 -24.87 4.25 -0.76
N PRO A 147 -25.81 3.85 -1.64
CA PRO A 147 -25.47 3.24 -2.93
C PRO A 147 -24.54 4.13 -3.76
N GLY A 148 -23.51 3.52 -4.37
CA GLY A 148 -22.50 4.20 -5.16
C GLY A 148 -21.39 4.91 -4.36
N ARG A 149 -21.60 5.15 -3.04
CA ARG A 149 -20.59 5.80 -2.19
C ARG A 149 -19.60 4.82 -1.58
N TYR A 150 -19.97 3.57 -1.47
CA TYR A 150 -19.11 2.53 -0.91
C TYR A 150 -19.09 1.27 -1.76
N GLY A 151 -17.91 0.65 -1.82
CA GLY A 151 -17.66 -0.72 -2.20
C GLY A 151 -17.24 -1.54 -0.99
N LEU A 152 -17.10 -2.86 -1.14
CA LEU A 152 -16.70 -3.76 -0.05
C LEU A 152 -15.66 -4.78 -0.51
N PHE A 153 -14.49 -4.74 0.09
CA PHE A 153 -13.57 -5.86 0.19
C PHE A 153 -13.82 -6.57 1.52
N ALA A 154 -14.48 -7.72 1.48
CA ALA A 154 -14.88 -8.45 2.68
C ALA A 154 -13.66 -9.05 3.39
N PRO A 155 -13.37 -8.70 4.67
CA PRO A 155 -12.25 -9.26 5.41
C PRO A 155 -12.49 -10.72 5.81
N LEU A 156 -11.42 -11.53 5.75
CA LEU A 156 -11.42 -12.94 6.15
C LEU A 156 -10.43 -13.19 7.27
N SER A 157 -10.77 -14.07 8.23
CA SER A 157 -9.90 -14.40 9.35
C SER A 157 -8.76 -15.37 9.00
N MET A 158 -8.96 -16.26 8.03
CA MET A 158 -7.98 -17.25 7.53
C MET A 158 -7.43 -18.26 8.56
N LEU A 159 -7.93 -18.27 9.80
CA LEU A 159 -7.45 -19.16 10.87
C LEU A 159 -8.07 -20.55 10.83
N ASP A 160 -9.21 -20.70 10.17
CA ASP A 160 -9.91 -21.97 9.89
C ASP A 160 -10.29 -21.97 8.42
N ILE A 161 -9.75 -22.89 7.66
CA ILE A 161 -9.92 -22.94 6.20
C ILE A 161 -11.37 -23.25 5.80
N ASP A 162 -12.02 -24.19 6.47
CA ASP A 162 -13.41 -24.56 6.15
C ASP A 162 -14.37 -23.42 6.48
N ALA A 163 -14.17 -22.74 7.60
CA ALA A 163 -14.93 -21.54 7.95
C ALA A 163 -14.66 -20.42 6.94
N THR A 164 -13.41 -20.21 6.54
CA THR A 164 -13.03 -19.19 5.54
C THR A 164 -13.71 -19.44 4.19
N LEU A 165 -13.79 -20.69 3.73
CA LEU A 165 -14.48 -21.01 2.47
C LEU A 165 -15.97 -20.67 2.53
N LYS A 166 -16.63 -20.91 3.67
CA LYS A 166 -18.04 -20.52 3.90
C LYS A 166 -18.20 -19.00 3.95
N GLU A 167 -17.21 -18.27 4.52
CA GLU A 167 -17.23 -16.81 4.52
C GLU A 167 -17.07 -16.23 3.12
N ILE A 168 -16.25 -16.83 2.26
CA ILE A 168 -16.14 -16.42 0.85
C ILE A 168 -17.48 -16.55 0.15
N GLU A 169 -18.17 -17.68 0.33
CA GLU A 169 -19.51 -17.90 -0.22
C GLU A 169 -20.48 -16.83 0.31
N TYR A 170 -20.53 -16.62 1.63
CA TYR A 170 -21.41 -15.62 2.24
C TYR A 170 -21.11 -14.20 1.76
N ALA A 171 -19.85 -13.81 1.68
CA ALA A 171 -19.43 -12.49 1.23
C ALA A 171 -19.90 -12.20 -0.21
N PHE A 172 -19.68 -13.12 -1.13
CA PHE A 172 -20.07 -12.92 -2.54
C PHE A 172 -21.55 -13.19 -2.80
N ASP A 173 -22.09 -14.26 -2.24
CA ASP A 173 -23.42 -14.74 -2.62
C ASP A 173 -24.54 -14.09 -1.81
N THR A 174 -24.28 -13.67 -0.56
CA THR A 174 -25.23 -12.99 0.32
C THR A 174 -24.98 -11.49 0.40
N LEU A 175 -23.77 -11.08 0.79
CA LEU A 175 -23.46 -9.66 1.01
C LEU A 175 -23.17 -8.90 -0.30
N LYS A 176 -22.94 -9.60 -1.40
CA LYS A 176 -22.60 -9.01 -2.71
C LYS A 176 -21.32 -8.16 -2.64
N ALA A 177 -20.32 -8.64 -1.92
CA ALA A 177 -19.03 -7.98 -1.83
C ALA A 177 -18.39 -7.81 -3.22
N ASP A 178 -17.63 -6.72 -3.41
CA ASP A 178 -16.91 -6.44 -4.65
C ASP A 178 -15.63 -7.26 -4.77
N GLY A 179 -15.10 -7.71 -3.64
CA GLY A 179 -13.90 -8.52 -3.54
C GLY A 179 -13.63 -8.95 -2.11
N ILE A 180 -12.44 -9.45 -1.87
CA ILE A 180 -11.99 -9.96 -0.59
C ILE A 180 -10.82 -9.13 -0.10
N ASN A 181 -10.77 -8.83 1.21
CA ASN A 181 -9.63 -8.26 1.90
C ASN A 181 -8.87 -9.35 2.65
N LEU A 182 -7.62 -9.54 2.30
CA LEU A 182 -6.68 -10.40 3.01
C LEU A 182 -5.57 -9.57 3.66
N GLN A 183 -5.01 -10.11 4.75
CA GLN A 183 -3.77 -9.60 5.34
C GLN A 183 -2.56 -10.25 4.66
N THR A 184 -1.39 -9.62 4.72
CA THR A 184 -0.16 -10.18 4.15
C THR A 184 0.28 -11.47 4.81
N ASN A 185 0.02 -11.60 6.12
CA ASN A 185 0.33 -12.80 6.89
C ASN A 185 -0.76 -13.10 7.93
N TYR A 186 -0.77 -14.33 8.40
CA TYR A 186 -1.61 -14.80 9.50
C TYR A 186 -0.73 -15.60 10.45
N GLY A 187 -0.20 -14.90 11.47
CA GLY A 187 0.81 -15.43 12.38
C GLY A 187 2.18 -15.54 11.70
N ASP A 188 2.65 -16.77 11.48
CA ASP A 188 3.95 -17.08 10.85
C ASP A 188 3.84 -17.50 9.38
N LYS A 189 2.65 -17.35 8.75
CA LYS A 189 2.35 -17.82 7.41
C LYS A 189 1.94 -16.69 6.49
N TRP A 190 2.65 -16.54 5.38
CA TRP A 190 2.30 -15.64 4.29
C TRP A 190 1.36 -16.32 3.30
N LEU A 191 0.68 -15.55 2.45
CA LEU A 191 -0.39 -16.02 1.57
C LEU A 191 0.01 -17.12 0.57
N GLY A 192 1.31 -17.31 0.32
CA GLY A 192 1.82 -18.42 -0.49
C GLY A 192 1.98 -19.75 0.28
N ASP A 193 1.69 -19.80 1.58
CA ASP A 193 1.75 -21.03 2.36
C ASP A 193 0.77 -22.08 1.80
N PRO A 194 1.18 -23.36 1.67
CA PRO A 194 0.31 -24.44 1.15
C PRO A 194 -1.02 -24.58 1.89
N LEU A 195 -1.09 -24.18 3.16
CA LEU A 195 -2.31 -24.19 3.97
C LEU A 195 -3.44 -23.40 3.30
N TYR A 196 -3.12 -22.28 2.64
CA TYR A 196 -4.11 -21.39 2.04
C TYR A 196 -4.50 -21.79 0.61
N LYS A 197 -3.91 -22.85 0.06
CA LYS A 197 -4.22 -23.28 -1.31
C LYS A 197 -5.72 -23.47 -1.58
N PRO A 198 -6.53 -24.13 -0.71
CA PRO A 198 -7.96 -24.29 -0.95
C PRO A 198 -8.70 -22.93 -1.06
N VAL A 199 -8.31 -21.97 -0.24
CA VAL A 199 -8.87 -20.59 -0.28
C VAL A 199 -8.50 -19.92 -1.61
N MET A 200 -7.23 -20.01 -2.03
CA MET A 200 -6.77 -19.44 -3.29
C MET A 200 -7.45 -20.08 -4.49
N ASP A 201 -7.70 -21.41 -4.46
CA ASP A 201 -8.43 -22.12 -5.53
C ASP A 201 -9.89 -21.62 -5.63
N GLU A 202 -10.58 -21.41 -4.51
CA GLU A 202 -11.95 -20.88 -4.49
C GLU A 202 -12.00 -19.41 -4.98
N LEU A 203 -11.07 -18.57 -4.53
CA LEU A 203 -10.96 -17.19 -5.02
C LEU A 203 -10.67 -17.15 -6.53
N ASN A 204 -9.84 -18.07 -7.03
CA ASN A 204 -9.58 -18.21 -8.46
C ASN A 204 -10.82 -18.64 -9.24
N ARG A 205 -11.54 -19.65 -8.73
CA ARG A 205 -12.80 -20.12 -9.34
C ARG A 205 -13.83 -19.00 -9.48
N ARG A 206 -13.89 -18.10 -8.49
CA ARG A 206 -14.78 -16.94 -8.49
C ARG A 206 -14.23 -15.75 -9.28
N LYS A 207 -13.00 -15.82 -9.80
CA LYS A 207 -12.29 -14.71 -10.47
C LYS A 207 -12.26 -13.46 -9.59
N ALA A 208 -12.02 -13.66 -8.30
CA ALA A 208 -12.16 -12.65 -7.28
C ALA A 208 -11.14 -11.52 -7.47
N VAL A 209 -11.55 -10.30 -7.09
CA VAL A 209 -10.61 -9.23 -6.76
C VAL A 209 -10.19 -9.43 -5.31
N VAL A 210 -8.89 -9.43 -5.06
CA VAL A 210 -8.32 -9.61 -3.72
C VAL A 210 -7.44 -8.41 -3.39
N PHE A 211 -7.86 -7.63 -2.43
CA PHE A 211 -7.09 -6.55 -1.84
C PHE A 211 -6.24 -7.09 -0.68
N VAL A 212 -4.95 -6.83 -0.72
CA VAL A 212 -4.01 -7.33 0.30
C VAL A 212 -3.45 -6.16 1.10
N HIS A 213 -3.82 -6.11 2.39
CA HIS A 213 -3.33 -5.10 3.33
C HIS A 213 -2.21 -5.66 4.22
N PRO A 214 -1.12 -4.92 4.45
CA PRO A 214 0.01 -5.41 5.24
C PRO A 214 -0.30 -5.49 6.73
N LEU A 215 0.33 -6.47 7.34
CA LEU A 215 0.39 -6.68 8.78
C LEU A 215 1.86 -6.84 9.18
N VAL A 216 2.27 -6.19 10.27
CA VAL A 216 3.62 -6.39 10.79
C VAL A 216 3.81 -7.85 11.19
N ALA A 217 4.77 -8.54 10.58
CA ALA A 217 5.05 -9.93 10.90
C ALA A 217 5.62 -10.05 12.32
N SER A 218 5.20 -11.09 13.05
CA SER A 218 5.63 -11.33 14.44
C SER A 218 7.15 -11.47 14.59
N CYS A 219 7.83 -12.02 13.58
CA CYS A 219 9.30 -12.12 13.54
C CYS A 219 10.00 -10.76 13.57
N CYS A 220 9.31 -9.67 13.16
CA CYS A 220 9.89 -8.34 13.05
C CYS A 220 9.62 -7.47 14.28
N ALA A 221 8.86 -7.93 15.25
CA ALA A 221 8.50 -7.17 16.45
C ALA A 221 9.73 -6.69 17.25
N ASN A 222 10.85 -7.43 17.16
CA ASN A 222 12.09 -7.11 17.86
C ASN A 222 13.09 -6.31 16.99
N LEU A 223 12.76 -5.97 15.75
CA LEU A 223 13.63 -5.22 14.83
C LEU A 223 13.40 -3.71 14.96
N SER A 224 13.35 -3.21 16.18
CA SER A 224 13.14 -1.77 16.40
C SER A 224 14.42 -0.99 16.15
N VAL A 225 14.32 -0.02 15.22
CA VAL A 225 15.34 1.01 14.98
C VAL A 225 14.88 2.40 15.47
N GLY A 226 13.88 2.44 16.36
CA GLY A 226 13.26 3.66 16.83
C GLY A 226 12.21 4.25 15.88
N ALA A 227 11.97 3.62 14.73
CA ALA A 227 10.92 4.01 13.80
C ALA A 227 9.59 3.32 14.17
N PHE A 228 8.47 4.00 13.88
CA PHE A 228 7.16 3.38 13.97
C PHE A 228 7.07 2.21 12.95
N PRO A 229 6.55 1.04 13.34
CA PRO A 229 6.59 -0.16 12.48
C PRO A 229 5.97 0.02 11.09
N ALA A 230 4.97 0.88 10.97
CA ALA A 230 4.34 1.18 9.68
C ALA A 230 5.32 1.81 8.66
N VAL A 231 6.42 2.42 9.10
CA VAL A 231 7.39 3.08 8.20
C VAL A 231 8.23 2.05 7.42
N ILE A 232 8.61 0.97 8.07
CA ILE A 232 9.55 -0.02 7.51
C ILE A 232 8.86 -1.38 7.34
N GLU A 233 8.27 -1.93 8.40
CA GLU A 233 7.81 -3.31 8.41
C GLU A 233 6.60 -3.55 7.51
N VAL A 234 5.67 -2.61 7.49
CA VAL A 234 4.45 -2.68 6.68
C VAL A 234 4.76 -2.82 5.17
N PRO A 235 5.54 -1.94 4.52
CA PRO A 235 5.89 -2.12 3.11
C PRO A 235 6.75 -3.36 2.86
N HIS A 236 7.60 -3.76 3.81
CA HIS A 236 8.39 -4.99 3.66
C HIS A 236 7.53 -6.25 3.76
N ASP A 237 6.45 -6.24 4.55
CA ASP A 237 5.59 -7.41 4.64
C ASP A 237 4.71 -7.57 3.40
N THR A 238 4.25 -6.47 2.78
CA THR A 238 3.67 -6.52 1.43
C THR A 238 4.62 -7.20 0.44
N THR A 239 5.89 -6.86 0.50
CA THR A 239 6.92 -7.48 -0.34
C THR A 239 7.07 -8.98 -0.05
N ARG A 240 7.11 -9.39 1.23
CA ARG A 240 7.24 -10.81 1.63
C ARG A 240 6.08 -11.64 1.09
N THR A 241 4.85 -11.14 1.19
CA THR A 241 3.68 -11.89 0.70
C THR A 241 3.66 -12.01 -0.83
N ILE A 242 4.04 -10.95 -1.57
CA ILE A 242 4.17 -11.02 -3.03
C ILE A 242 5.21 -12.08 -3.43
N VAL A 243 6.37 -12.07 -2.78
CA VAL A 243 7.42 -13.07 -3.04
C VAL A 243 6.97 -14.48 -2.63
N SER A 244 6.25 -14.63 -1.52
CA SER A 244 5.67 -15.91 -1.09
C SER A 244 4.69 -16.48 -2.11
N LEU A 245 3.77 -15.67 -2.62
CA LEU A 245 2.82 -16.06 -3.69
C LEU A 245 3.54 -16.40 -5.00
N LEU A 246 4.57 -15.64 -5.36
CA LEU A 246 5.39 -15.92 -6.54
C LEU A 246 6.09 -17.27 -6.41
N LEU A 247 6.90 -17.46 -5.36
CA LEU A 247 7.75 -18.65 -5.20
C LEU A 247 6.95 -19.92 -4.94
N SER A 248 5.77 -19.83 -4.33
CA SER A 248 4.84 -20.95 -4.22
C SER A 248 4.20 -21.35 -5.55
N GLY A 249 4.31 -20.51 -6.57
CA GLY A 249 3.63 -20.68 -7.86
C GLY A 249 2.13 -20.37 -7.82
N SER A 250 1.65 -19.71 -6.78
CA SER A 250 0.25 -19.31 -6.66
C SER A 250 -0.18 -18.40 -7.82
N PHE A 251 0.64 -17.42 -8.17
CA PHE A 251 0.36 -16.53 -9.29
C PHE A 251 0.19 -17.26 -10.63
N ALA A 252 0.97 -18.33 -10.86
CA ALA A 252 0.87 -19.12 -12.08
C ALA A 252 -0.34 -20.05 -12.07
N ARG A 253 -0.71 -20.61 -10.90
CA ARG A 253 -1.85 -21.55 -10.79
C ARG A 253 -3.19 -20.85 -10.69
N GLN A 254 -3.26 -19.76 -9.91
CA GLN A 254 -4.50 -19.02 -9.66
C GLN A 254 -4.53 -17.72 -10.49
N ARG A 255 -4.47 -17.85 -11.82
CA ARG A 255 -4.32 -16.69 -12.74
C ARG A 255 -5.55 -15.80 -12.84
N ASP A 256 -6.73 -16.29 -12.46
CA ASP A 256 -7.96 -15.52 -12.52
C ASP A 256 -8.17 -14.60 -11.31
N ILE A 257 -7.38 -14.75 -10.23
CA ILE A 257 -7.39 -13.81 -9.12
C ILE A 257 -6.79 -12.48 -9.59
N ARG A 258 -7.52 -11.40 -9.36
CA ARG A 258 -7.06 -10.03 -9.63
C ARG A 258 -6.58 -9.41 -8.32
N TRP A 259 -5.27 -9.44 -8.12
CA TRP A 259 -4.62 -8.98 -6.91
C TRP A 259 -4.42 -7.46 -6.92
N ILE A 260 -4.79 -6.77 -5.83
CA ILE A 260 -4.42 -5.38 -5.53
C ILE A 260 -3.53 -5.42 -4.29
N PHE A 261 -2.28 -5.03 -4.45
CA PHE A 261 -1.34 -4.91 -3.33
C PHE A 261 -1.21 -3.45 -2.90
N SER A 262 -1.31 -3.23 -1.59
CA SER A 262 -1.25 -1.90 -1.00
C SER A 262 0.13 -1.26 -1.09
N HIS A 263 0.16 0.08 -0.98
CA HIS A 263 1.36 0.91 -0.88
C HIS A 263 2.36 0.68 -2.03
N GLY A 264 1.86 0.64 -3.28
CA GLY A 264 2.70 0.41 -4.46
C GLY A 264 3.41 -0.95 -4.48
N GLY A 265 2.90 -1.95 -3.74
CA GLY A 265 3.55 -3.26 -3.62
C GLY A 265 4.75 -3.27 -2.69
N GLY A 266 4.84 -2.28 -1.78
CA GLY A 266 5.94 -2.16 -0.83
C GLY A 266 7.27 -1.89 -1.51
N THR A 267 8.25 -2.76 -1.30
CA THR A 267 9.60 -2.62 -1.90
C THR A 267 9.80 -3.44 -3.17
N ILE A 268 8.75 -4.06 -3.73
CA ILE A 268 8.84 -4.84 -4.97
C ILE A 268 9.42 -4.02 -6.13
N PRO A 269 9.04 -2.75 -6.38
CA PRO A 269 9.62 -1.99 -7.48
C PRO A 269 11.13 -1.82 -7.39
N PHE A 270 11.69 -1.79 -6.18
CA PHE A 270 13.14 -1.75 -5.96
C PHE A 270 13.80 -3.13 -6.07
N LEU A 271 13.13 -4.20 -5.61
CA LEU A 271 13.70 -5.54 -5.51
C LEU A 271 13.45 -6.42 -6.73
N ALA A 272 12.59 -6.03 -7.66
CA ALA A 272 12.18 -6.85 -8.80
C ALA A 272 13.37 -7.45 -9.57
N GLY A 273 14.33 -6.62 -9.98
CA GLY A 273 15.52 -7.09 -10.70
C GLY A 273 16.41 -8.01 -9.86
N ARG A 274 16.45 -7.82 -8.53
CA ARG A 274 17.19 -8.71 -7.63
C ARG A 274 16.51 -10.09 -7.54
N ILE A 275 15.19 -10.12 -7.41
CA ILE A 275 14.39 -11.36 -7.36
C ILE A 275 14.57 -12.12 -8.68
N GLU A 276 14.50 -11.42 -9.81
CA GLU A 276 14.72 -11.98 -11.14
C GLU A 276 16.12 -12.59 -11.28
N ALA A 277 17.16 -11.86 -10.89
CA ALA A 277 18.55 -12.34 -10.96
C ALA A 277 18.79 -13.65 -10.18
N PHE A 278 18.06 -13.87 -9.07
CA PHE A 278 18.20 -15.07 -8.26
C PHE A 278 17.33 -16.25 -8.74
N TYR A 279 16.18 -15.97 -9.34
CA TYR A 279 15.15 -16.98 -9.50
C TYR A 279 14.63 -17.19 -10.93
N ASP A 280 14.91 -16.29 -11.90
CA ASP A 280 14.25 -16.36 -13.22
C ASP A 280 14.52 -17.67 -13.97
N THR A 281 15.75 -18.17 -13.95
CA THR A 281 16.08 -19.47 -14.57
C THR A 281 15.26 -20.62 -14.00
N LYS A 282 15.08 -20.67 -12.66
CA LYS A 282 14.27 -21.68 -12.00
C LYS A 282 12.78 -21.44 -12.26
N ALA A 283 12.36 -20.19 -12.28
CA ALA A 283 10.97 -19.81 -12.50
C ALA A 283 10.46 -20.24 -13.87
N ARG A 284 11.29 -20.14 -14.92
CA ARG A 284 10.96 -20.51 -16.32
C ARG A 284 11.21 -21.97 -16.65
N SER A 285 11.85 -22.74 -15.77
CA SER A 285 12.10 -24.16 -16.01
C SER A 285 10.80 -24.96 -16.12
N SER A 286 10.89 -26.18 -16.67
CA SER A 286 9.75 -27.12 -16.72
C SER A 286 9.22 -27.36 -15.30
N GLY A 287 7.95 -27.06 -15.06
CA GLY A 287 7.34 -27.07 -13.72
C GLY A 287 7.72 -25.88 -12.83
N GLY A 288 8.32 -24.83 -13.40
CA GLY A 288 8.65 -23.59 -12.70
C GLY A 288 7.43 -22.79 -12.27
N PHE A 289 7.64 -21.87 -11.36
CA PHE A 289 6.59 -21.09 -10.71
C PHE A 289 6.19 -19.79 -11.45
N ALA A 290 6.92 -19.41 -12.48
CA ALA A 290 6.60 -18.26 -13.34
C ALA A 290 7.04 -18.54 -14.80
N PRO A 291 6.26 -19.32 -15.55
CA PRO A 291 6.62 -19.75 -16.91
C PRO A 291 6.91 -18.61 -17.88
N ASP A 292 6.17 -17.51 -17.75
CA ASP A 292 6.32 -16.30 -18.59
C ASP A 292 7.40 -15.34 -18.08
N GLY A 293 8.02 -15.67 -16.93
CA GLY A 293 9.03 -14.88 -16.23
C GLY A 293 8.49 -14.08 -15.04
N ILE A 294 9.38 -13.75 -14.14
CA ILE A 294 9.06 -13.07 -12.88
C ILE A 294 8.52 -11.66 -13.13
N GLU A 295 9.15 -10.91 -14.05
CA GLU A 295 8.66 -9.58 -14.42
C GLU A 295 7.23 -9.63 -14.96
N ALA A 296 6.91 -10.63 -15.81
CA ALA A 296 5.56 -10.80 -16.33
C ALA A 296 4.53 -11.03 -15.22
N GLU A 297 4.89 -11.78 -14.17
CA GLU A 297 4.02 -11.96 -13.03
C GLU A 297 3.78 -10.63 -12.27
N PHE A 298 4.82 -9.84 -12.00
CA PHE A 298 4.67 -8.55 -11.35
C PHE A 298 3.86 -7.55 -12.19
N ARG A 299 4.03 -7.53 -13.50
CA ARG A 299 3.36 -6.61 -14.42
C ARG A 299 1.85 -6.82 -14.52
N ARG A 300 1.31 -7.98 -14.17
CA ARG A 300 -0.11 -8.27 -14.20
C ARG A 300 -0.84 -8.01 -12.88
N LEU A 301 -0.10 -7.76 -11.79
CA LEU A 301 -0.67 -7.41 -10.49
C LEU A 301 -1.13 -5.95 -10.51
N TYR A 302 -2.11 -5.64 -9.68
CA TYR A 302 -2.52 -4.27 -9.41
C TYR A 302 -1.88 -3.77 -8.12
N TYR A 303 -1.65 -2.48 -8.07
CA TYR A 303 -1.03 -1.80 -6.94
C TYR A 303 -1.80 -0.52 -6.64
N ASP A 304 -2.14 -0.26 -5.38
CA ASP A 304 -2.70 1.03 -5.04
C ASP A 304 -1.60 2.09 -4.85
N THR A 305 -2.02 3.34 -4.86
CA THR A 305 -1.11 4.48 -4.72
C THR A 305 -1.04 5.03 -3.30
N ALA A 306 -1.71 4.39 -2.33
CA ALA A 306 -1.74 4.86 -0.96
C ALA A 306 -0.32 5.03 -0.41
N ASN A 307 0.00 6.24 0.04
CA ASN A 307 1.32 6.60 0.58
C ASN A 307 2.53 6.22 -0.32
N ALA A 308 2.28 6.00 -1.62
CA ALA A 308 3.31 5.67 -2.62
C ALA A 308 3.47 6.75 -3.70
N THR A 309 2.85 7.92 -3.52
CA THR A 309 2.81 9.02 -4.51
C THR A 309 4.09 9.87 -4.55
N HIS A 310 5.12 9.56 -3.77
CA HIS A 310 6.41 10.24 -3.86
C HIS A 310 7.03 10.02 -5.25
N PRO A 311 7.62 11.06 -5.91
CA PRO A 311 8.14 10.96 -7.28
C PRO A 311 9.10 9.79 -7.51
N ALA A 312 10.00 9.49 -6.58
CA ALA A 312 10.94 8.38 -6.70
C ALA A 312 10.23 7.01 -6.65
N ALA A 313 9.25 6.84 -5.75
CA ALA A 313 8.47 5.60 -5.64
C ALA A 313 7.61 5.38 -6.89
N MET A 314 6.91 6.42 -7.36
CA MET A 314 6.12 6.35 -8.58
C MET A 314 6.97 6.09 -9.81
N ALA A 315 8.14 6.70 -9.94
CA ALA A 315 9.05 6.43 -11.06
C ALA A 315 9.50 4.96 -11.11
N ALA A 316 9.81 4.36 -9.96
CA ALA A 316 10.16 2.95 -9.87
C ALA A 316 8.96 2.05 -10.24
N LEU A 317 7.76 2.36 -9.72
CA LEU A 317 6.55 1.60 -9.98
C LEU A 317 6.14 1.67 -11.46
N GLN A 318 6.22 2.85 -12.09
CA GLN A 318 5.96 3.06 -13.52
C GLN A 318 6.91 2.28 -14.44
N LYS A 319 8.12 1.98 -13.97
CA LYS A 319 9.05 1.11 -14.71
C LYS A 319 8.69 -0.36 -14.59
N LEU A 320 8.08 -0.75 -13.50
CA LEU A 320 7.69 -2.13 -13.25
C LEU A 320 6.37 -2.49 -13.92
N VAL A 321 5.36 -1.61 -13.84
CA VAL A 321 4.00 -1.91 -14.32
C VAL A 321 3.41 -0.80 -15.19
N PRO A 322 2.48 -1.12 -16.11
CA PRO A 322 1.75 -0.10 -16.86
C PRO A 322 0.77 0.65 -15.96
N MET A 323 0.43 1.89 -16.32
CA MET A 323 -0.53 2.73 -15.57
C MET A 323 -1.90 2.05 -15.37
N SER A 324 -2.28 1.15 -16.27
CA SER A 324 -3.51 0.37 -16.19
C SER A 324 -3.57 -0.60 -14.99
N GLN A 325 -2.46 -0.82 -14.31
CA GLN A 325 -2.34 -1.67 -13.12
C GLN A 325 -2.26 -0.86 -11.82
N LEU A 326 -2.46 0.46 -11.87
CA LEU A 326 -2.46 1.31 -10.69
C LEU A 326 -3.88 1.72 -10.33
N THR A 327 -4.24 1.64 -9.05
CA THR A 327 -5.50 2.14 -8.51
C THR A 327 -5.24 3.25 -7.50
N TYR A 328 -6.15 4.21 -7.42
CA TYR A 328 -6.08 5.24 -6.38
C TYR A 328 -6.36 4.63 -5.01
N GLY A 329 -5.55 4.99 -4.02
CA GLY A 329 -5.71 4.60 -2.63
C GLY A 329 -5.27 5.72 -1.69
N THR A 330 -5.91 5.87 -0.53
CA THR A 330 -5.57 6.90 0.46
C THR A 330 -5.01 6.35 1.76
N ASP A 331 -5.36 5.12 2.13
CA ASP A 331 -5.09 4.54 3.45
C ASP A 331 -5.79 5.35 4.57
N TYR A 332 -7.01 5.86 4.27
CA TYR A 332 -7.84 6.56 5.27
C TYR A 332 -8.15 5.63 6.45
N PRO A 333 -8.07 6.09 7.71
CA PRO A 333 -7.87 7.47 8.17
C PRO A 333 -6.42 7.82 8.54
N TYR A 334 -5.43 7.02 8.17
CA TYR A 334 -4.04 7.19 8.61
C TYR A 334 -3.32 8.34 7.90
N PHE A 335 -3.64 8.57 6.63
CA PHE A 335 -3.02 9.59 5.80
C PHE A 335 -4.04 10.57 5.24
N ALA A 336 -3.54 11.70 4.75
CA ALA A 336 -4.37 12.71 4.13
C ALA A 336 -5.04 12.17 2.85
N LEU A 337 -6.33 12.49 2.69
CA LEU A 337 -7.13 12.03 1.55
C LEU A 337 -6.81 12.73 0.21
N ASN A 338 -6.03 13.83 0.23
CA ASN A 338 -5.69 14.61 -0.94
C ASN A 338 -4.48 14.08 -1.74
N GLN A 339 -4.16 12.79 -1.64
CA GLN A 339 -3.05 12.18 -2.37
C GLN A 339 -3.18 12.29 -3.89
N ILE A 340 -4.37 12.54 -4.42
CA ILE A 340 -4.60 12.86 -5.83
C ILE A 340 -3.81 14.10 -6.28
N ASP A 341 -3.62 15.08 -5.39
CA ASP A 341 -2.84 16.29 -5.71
C ASP A 341 -1.35 15.97 -5.91
N ASN A 342 -0.83 14.99 -5.17
CA ASN A 342 0.54 14.49 -5.38
C ASN A 342 0.66 13.84 -6.76
N LEU A 343 -0.31 13.03 -7.17
CA LEU A 343 -0.32 12.41 -8.51
C LEU A 343 -0.38 13.46 -9.63
N ARG A 344 -1.15 14.54 -9.46
CA ARG A 344 -1.19 15.67 -10.41
C ARG A 344 0.17 16.34 -10.55
N GLN A 345 0.91 16.50 -9.45
CA GLN A 345 2.23 17.13 -9.45
C GLN A 345 3.30 16.30 -10.14
N LEU A 346 3.06 15.03 -10.42
CA LEU A 346 3.99 14.16 -11.14
C LEU A 346 4.04 14.43 -12.66
N GLY A 347 3.15 15.28 -13.18
CA GLY A 347 3.11 15.57 -14.61
C GLY A 347 2.65 14.41 -15.49
N LEU A 348 1.84 13.49 -14.93
CA LEU A 348 1.26 12.39 -15.68
C LEU A 348 0.33 12.92 -16.80
N PRO A 349 0.22 12.23 -17.94
CA PRO A 349 -0.85 12.49 -18.90
C PRO A 349 -2.22 12.43 -18.22
N GLN A 350 -3.17 13.27 -18.63
CA GLN A 350 -4.52 13.28 -18.05
C GLN A 350 -5.20 11.91 -18.13
N SER A 351 -5.00 11.19 -19.24
CA SER A 351 -5.53 9.83 -19.42
C SER A 351 -5.02 8.84 -18.38
N ASP A 352 -3.76 8.96 -17.96
CA ASP A 352 -3.18 8.10 -16.93
C ASP A 352 -3.69 8.49 -15.53
N LEU A 353 -3.83 9.80 -15.29
CA LEU A 353 -4.42 10.29 -14.04
C LEU A 353 -5.87 9.82 -13.90
N ASP A 354 -6.68 9.91 -14.94
CA ASP A 354 -8.08 9.45 -14.95
C ASP A 354 -8.16 7.93 -14.80
N ALA A 355 -7.24 7.21 -15.43
CA ALA A 355 -7.14 5.74 -15.28
C ALA A 355 -6.86 5.34 -13.83
N ILE A 356 -5.89 5.98 -13.17
CA ILE A 356 -5.56 5.72 -11.76
C ILE A 356 -6.72 6.15 -10.85
N ALA A 357 -7.28 7.33 -11.09
CA ALA A 357 -8.32 7.91 -10.25
C ALA A 357 -9.59 7.06 -10.15
N SER A 358 -10.02 6.45 -11.25
CA SER A 358 -11.24 5.64 -11.27
C SER A 358 -11.25 4.54 -12.34
N GLY A 359 -10.76 4.78 -13.54
CA GLY A 359 -10.94 3.88 -14.69
C GLY A 359 -10.43 2.47 -14.45
N ASN A 360 -9.31 2.31 -13.75
CA ASN A 360 -8.74 1.01 -13.42
C ASN A 360 -9.59 0.27 -12.38
N ALA A 361 -10.04 0.99 -11.34
CA ALA A 361 -10.93 0.45 -10.33
C ALA A 361 -12.28 0.02 -10.93
N GLU A 362 -12.85 0.80 -11.84
CA GLU A 362 -14.12 0.46 -12.54
C GLU A 362 -14.00 -0.81 -13.40
N ARG A 363 -12.83 -1.06 -13.99
CA ARG A 363 -12.59 -2.30 -14.73
C ARG A 363 -12.50 -3.52 -13.81
N LEU A 364 -11.91 -3.34 -12.63
CA LEU A 364 -11.80 -4.40 -11.62
C LEU A 364 -13.11 -4.69 -10.91
N LEU A 365 -13.88 -3.65 -10.61
CA LEU A 365 -15.06 -3.64 -9.75
C LEU A 365 -16.25 -3.06 -10.54
N PRO A 366 -16.84 -3.83 -11.48
CA PRO A 366 -17.83 -3.29 -12.43
C PRO A 366 -19.07 -2.67 -11.77
N ARG A 367 -19.43 -3.10 -10.54
CA ARG A 367 -20.56 -2.53 -9.79
C ARG A 367 -20.32 -1.03 -9.45
N LEU A 368 -19.06 -0.61 -9.33
CA LEU A 368 -18.71 0.77 -9.00
C LEU A 368 -18.69 1.69 -10.22
N LYS A 369 -18.96 1.16 -11.40
CA LYS A 369 -19.04 1.96 -12.64
C LYS A 369 -20.32 2.78 -12.75
N ALA A 370 -21.36 2.40 -12.03
CA ALA A 370 -22.69 3.00 -12.09
C ALA A 370 -22.75 4.41 -11.46
#